data_b34a63ad669e51367c1ffacf3a35be96
#
_entry.id   b34a63ad669e51367c1ffacf3a35be96
#
_cell.length_a   1.000
_cell.length_b   1.000
_cell.length_c   1.000
_cell.angle_alpha   90.00
_cell.angle_beta   90.00
_cell.angle_gamma   90.00
#
_symmetry.space_group_name_H-M   'P 1'
#
loop_
_entity.id
_entity.type
_entity.pdbx_description
1 polymer ?
#
loop_
_entity_poly.entity_id
_entity_poly.type
_entity_poly.pdbx_seq_one_letter_code
_entity_poly.pdbx_strand_id
1 'polypeptide(L)'
;IVATYITGFFNPGLEVAGHVLLLVFLVTTIADLLLLFSRSNAIEAKRTTPKRFSNGDANKVHIECTSDYPFQVSVSLIDEIPDQFQIRDFLITHTFKKQGKESFSYELTPTSRGEYHFGNINILVHSRIGFVSRKVVIHQPDMVPVYPSFIQMRKFEMYAMSNRLTDIGVKKIRRLGHTMEFDQIKEYVRGDDIRSINWKATARSQQ
;
A
#
# COMPACT_ATOMS: atom_id res chain seq x y z
N ILE A 1 -2.29 22.26 -37.61
CA ILE A 1 -3.64 22.49 -38.13
C ILE A 1 -4.06 23.93 -37.90
N VAL A 2 -4.12 24.46 -36.66
CA VAL A 2 -4.53 25.85 -36.39
C VAL A 2 -3.64 26.86 -37.12
N ALA A 3 -2.32 26.67 -37.07
CA ALA A 3 -1.36 27.54 -37.78
C ALA A 3 -1.57 27.51 -39.30
N THR A 4 -1.89 26.35 -39.88
CA THR A 4 -2.14 26.24 -41.36
C THR A 4 -3.42 26.96 -41.78
N TYR A 5 -4.46 27.02 -40.91
CA TYR A 5 -5.65 27.82 -41.21
C TYR A 5 -5.40 29.31 -41.09
N ILE A 6 -4.61 29.76 -40.10
CA ILE A 6 -4.27 31.18 -39.96
C ILE A 6 -3.45 31.67 -41.16
N THR A 7 -2.46 30.88 -41.61
CA THR A 7 -1.64 31.21 -42.75
C THR A 7 -2.38 31.01 -44.09
N GLY A 8 -3.36 30.12 -44.14
CA GLY A 8 -4.23 29.83 -45.29
C GLY A 8 -5.07 31.03 -45.72
N PHE A 9 -5.37 31.93 -44.78
CA PHE A 9 -6.04 33.18 -45.09
C PHE A 9 -5.28 34.06 -46.14
N PHE A 10 -3.95 33.91 -46.17
CA PHE A 10 -3.10 34.65 -47.09
C PHE A 10 -2.72 33.82 -48.33
N ASN A 11 -2.93 32.49 -48.33
CA ASN A 11 -2.56 31.61 -49.42
C ASN A 11 -3.54 30.43 -49.57
N PRO A 12 -4.33 30.36 -50.66
CA PRO A 12 -5.34 29.32 -50.87
C PRO A 12 -4.78 27.88 -50.84
N GLY A 13 -3.53 27.66 -51.20
CA GLY A 13 -2.87 26.36 -51.14
C GLY A 13 -2.69 25.86 -49.70
N LEU A 14 -2.43 26.76 -48.73
CA LEU A 14 -2.30 26.41 -47.34
C LEU A 14 -3.66 26.12 -46.70
N GLU A 15 -4.73 26.70 -47.17
CA GLU A 15 -6.09 26.39 -46.71
C GLU A 15 -6.48 24.97 -47.07
N VAL A 16 -6.22 24.55 -48.32
CA VAL A 16 -6.43 23.15 -48.77
C VAL A 16 -5.57 22.19 -47.96
N ALA A 17 -4.31 22.51 -47.71
CA ALA A 17 -3.45 21.69 -46.84
C ALA A 17 -3.99 21.55 -45.42
N GLY A 18 -4.60 22.64 -44.85
CA GLY A 18 -5.28 22.64 -43.56
C GLY A 18 -6.43 21.64 -43.49
N HIS A 19 -7.28 21.62 -44.53
CA HIS A 19 -8.39 20.67 -44.64
C HIS A 19 -7.93 19.22 -44.75
N VAL A 20 -6.90 18.95 -45.54
CA VAL A 20 -6.30 17.61 -45.69
C VAL A 20 -5.73 17.13 -44.33
N LEU A 21 -4.98 17.97 -43.63
CA LEU A 21 -4.43 17.63 -42.31
C LEU A 21 -5.52 17.34 -41.30
N LEU A 22 -6.59 18.12 -41.31
CA LEU A 22 -7.75 17.92 -40.40
C LEU A 22 -8.42 16.57 -40.73
N LEU A 23 -8.64 16.25 -41.99
CA LEU A 23 -9.22 14.99 -42.43
C LEU A 23 -8.35 13.79 -42.02
N VAL A 24 -7.04 13.87 -42.23
CA VAL A 24 -6.09 12.83 -41.78
C VAL A 24 -6.14 12.65 -40.27
N PHE A 25 -6.15 13.74 -39.50
CA PHE A 25 -6.26 13.69 -38.07
C PHE A 25 -7.57 13.02 -37.62
N LEU A 26 -8.69 13.38 -38.26
CA LEU A 26 -9.99 12.82 -37.93
C LEU A 26 -10.04 11.31 -38.24
N VAL A 27 -9.54 10.89 -39.41
CA VAL A 27 -9.48 9.49 -39.80
C VAL A 27 -8.61 8.68 -38.85
N THR A 28 -7.43 9.20 -38.48
CA THR A 28 -6.51 8.51 -37.55
C THR A 28 -7.10 8.41 -36.15
N THR A 29 -7.82 9.42 -35.67
CA THR A 29 -8.49 9.40 -34.38
C THR A 29 -9.64 8.37 -34.37
N ILE A 30 -10.45 8.33 -35.45
CA ILE A 30 -11.52 7.33 -35.59
C ILE A 30 -10.93 5.91 -35.67
N ALA A 31 -9.85 5.72 -36.41
CA ALA A 31 -9.17 4.44 -36.49
C ALA A 31 -8.66 3.98 -35.12
N ASP A 32 -8.04 4.87 -34.33
CA ASP A 32 -7.57 4.59 -32.97
C ASP A 32 -8.71 4.20 -32.04
N LEU A 33 -9.83 4.91 -32.12
CA LEU A 33 -11.05 4.61 -31.35
C LEU A 33 -11.58 3.23 -31.73
N LEU A 34 -11.73 2.93 -33.01
CA LEU A 34 -12.21 1.62 -33.47
C LEU A 34 -11.29 0.48 -33.04
N LEU A 35 -9.97 0.67 -33.09
CA LEU A 35 -8.99 -0.32 -32.63
C LEU A 35 -9.13 -0.60 -31.13
N LEU A 36 -9.22 0.43 -30.28
CA LEU A 36 -9.33 0.25 -28.83
C LEU A 36 -10.68 -0.33 -28.39
N PHE A 37 -11.77 -0.02 -29.10
CA PHE A 37 -13.11 -0.47 -28.73
C PHE A 37 -13.60 -1.68 -29.51
N SER A 38 -12.80 -2.23 -30.42
CA SER A 38 -13.16 -3.41 -31.22
C SER A 38 -13.45 -4.67 -30.39
N ARG A 39 -12.86 -4.77 -29.18
CA ARG A 39 -13.06 -5.91 -28.29
C ARG A 39 -13.56 -5.44 -26.93
N SER A 40 -14.66 -6.03 -26.44
CA SER A 40 -15.25 -5.66 -25.16
C SER A 40 -14.34 -6.02 -23.97
N ASN A 41 -13.79 -7.24 -23.93
CA ASN A 41 -13.02 -7.77 -22.81
C ASN A 41 -11.54 -7.97 -23.20
N ALA A 42 -10.95 -6.96 -23.83
CA ALA A 42 -9.56 -7.06 -24.30
C ALA A 42 -8.50 -6.93 -23.19
N ILE A 43 -8.89 -6.46 -22.00
CA ILE A 43 -8.04 -6.37 -20.81
C ILE A 43 -8.78 -6.94 -19.61
N GLU A 44 -8.09 -7.81 -18.89
CA GLU A 44 -8.53 -8.37 -17.63
C GLU A 44 -7.42 -8.19 -16.60
N ALA A 45 -7.80 -7.95 -15.36
CA ALA A 45 -6.87 -7.97 -14.24
C ALA A 45 -7.47 -8.71 -13.05
N LYS A 46 -6.60 -9.30 -12.25
CA LYS A 46 -6.98 -10.00 -11.03
C LYS A 46 -6.00 -9.65 -9.92
N ARG A 47 -6.52 -9.08 -8.84
CA ARG A 47 -5.76 -8.85 -7.61
C ARG A 47 -5.77 -10.12 -6.75
N THR A 48 -4.64 -10.43 -6.16
CA THR A 48 -4.49 -11.50 -5.17
C THR A 48 -3.84 -10.92 -3.93
N THR A 49 -4.62 -10.83 -2.86
CA THR A 49 -4.20 -10.36 -1.54
C THR A 49 -3.91 -11.54 -0.62
N PRO A 50 -3.02 -11.41 0.37
CA PRO A 50 -2.93 -12.34 1.48
C PRO A 50 -4.26 -12.36 2.27
N LYS A 51 -4.61 -13.51 2.85
CA LYS A 51 -5.82 -13.65 3.67
C LYS A 51 -5.86 -12.70 4.89
N ARG A 52 -4.72 -12.19 5.31
CA ARG A 52 -4.53 -11.26 6.43
C ARG A 52 -3.23 -10.49 6.26
N PHE A 53 -3.22 -9.26 6.71
CA PHE A 53 -2.02 -8.43 6.78
C PHE A 53 -1.40 -8.46 8.17
N SER A 54 -0.09 -8.32 8.22
CA SER A 54 0.69 -8.16 9.45
C SER A 54 0.96 -6.67 9.69
N ASN A 55 0.55 -6.14 10.84
CA ASN A 55 0.72 -4.73 11.18
C ASN A 55 2.20 -4.37 11.37
N GLY A 56 2.66 -3.32 10.71
CA GLY A 56 4.06 -2.88 10.75
C GLY A 56 5.02 -3.70 9.89
N ASP A 57 4.56 -4.73 9.20
CA ASP A 57 5.36 -5.54 8.27
C ASP A 57 4.97 -5.24 6.81
N ALA A 58 5.89 -5.44 5.88
CA ALA A 58 5.63 -5.34 4.45
C ALA A 58 4.81 -6.55 3.97
N ASN A 59 3.60 -6.31 3.48
CA ASN A 59 2.69 -7.32 2.96
C ASN A 59 2.61 -7.21 1.44
N LYS A 60 2.88 -8.30 0.72
CA LYS A 60 2.88 -8.33 -0.75
C LYS A 60 1.47 -8.51 -1.30
N VAL A 61 1.11 -7.66 -2.25
CA VAL A 61 -0.10 -7.78 -3.06
C VAL A 61 0.33 -8.04 -4.49
N HIS A 62 -0.35 -8.96 -5.17
CA HIS A 62 -0.08 -9.32 -6.55
C HIS A 62 -1.25 -8.93 -7.43
N ILE A 63 -0.95 -8.38 -8.62
CA ILE A 63 -1.93 -8.11 -9.66
C ILE A 63 -1.46 -8.80 -10.94
N GLU A 64 -2.26 -9.70 -11.45
CA GLU A 64 -2.09 -10.27 -12.77
C GLU A 64 -2.91 -9.47 -13.77
N CYS A 65 -2.30 -9.03 -14.85
CA CYS A 65 -2.95 -8.32 -15.94
C CYS A 65 -2.78 -9.10 -17.25
N THR A 66 -3.87 -9.34 -17.93
CA THR A 66 -3.90 -10.06 -19.21
C THR A 66 -4.42 -9.13 -20.30
N SER A 67 -3.72 -9.08 -21.44
CA SER A 67 -4.10 -8.31 -22.61
C SER A 67 -4.36 -9.22 -23.80
N ASP A 68 -5.53 -9.10 -24.41
CA ASP A 68 -5.94 -9.83 -25.62
C ASP A 68 -5.84 -8.96 -26.89
N TYR A 69 -5.27 -7.76 -26.77
CA TYR A 69 -5.05 -6.92 -27.96
C TYR A 69 -4.00 -7.55 -28.89
N PRO A 70 -4.27 -7.65 -30.19
CA PRO A 70 -3.32 -8.21 -31.16
C PRO A 70 -2.20 -7.24 -31.54
N PHE A 71 -2.25 -6.00 -31.05
CA PHE A 71 -1.31 -4.92 -31.30
C PHE A 71 -0.75 -4.38 -29.97
N GLN A 72 0.26 -3.55 -30.10
CA GLN A 72 0.89 -2.92 -28.93
C GLN A 72 -0.03 -1.93 -28.24
N VAL A 73 -0.20 -2.12 -26.92
CA VAL A 73 -0.95 -1.21 -26.03
C VAL A 73 -0.14 -0.85 -24.81
N SER A 74 -0.23 0.39 -24.39
CA SER A 74 0.28 0.85 -23.09
C SER A 74 -0.87 0.85 -22.09
N VAL A 75 -0.64 0.21 -20.93
CA VAL A 75 -1.62 0.02 -19.88
C VAL A 75 -1.14 0.73 -18.64
N SER A 76 -1.96 1.61 -18.09
CA SER A 76 -1.75 2.26 -16.80
C SER A 76 -2.77 1.70 -15.81
N LEU A 77 -2.30 0.94 -14.85
CA LEU A 77 -3.09 0.26 -13.83
C LEU A 77 -3.08 1.07 -12.55
N ILE A 78 -4.26 1.39 -12.04
CA ILE A 78 -4.51 2.12 -10.80
C ILE A 78 -5.33 1.21 -9.91
N ASP A 79 -4.74 0.72 -8.82
CA ASP A 79 -5.45 -0.05 -7.82
C ASP A 79 -6.04 0.87 -6.75
N GLU A 80 -7.31 0.71 -6.42
CA GLU A 80 -7.96 1.45 -5.33
C GLU A 80 -7.55 0.84 -3.99
N ILE A 81 -6.37 1.27 -3.54
CA ILE A 81 -5.79 0.86 -2.25
C ILE A 81 -6.60 1.50 -1.11
N PRO A 82 -6.82 0.79 0.02
CA PRO A 82 -7.53 1.33 1.18
C PRO A 82 -6.96 2.67 1.66
N ASP A 83 -7.85 3.62 2.00
CA ASP A 83 -7.49 5.00 2.39
C ASP A 83 -6.56 5.06 3.61
N GLN A 84 -6.59 4.04 4.46
CA GLN A 84 -5.73 3.93 5.63
C GLN A 84 -4.24 3.92 5.30
N PHE A 85 -3.85 3.50 4.07
CA PHE A 85 -2.46 3.55 3.62
C PHE A 85 -2.02 4.95 3.17
N GLN A 86 -2.95 5.88 2.93
CA GLN A 86 -2.69 7.25 2.47
C GLN A 86 -1.87 7.33 1.17
N ILE A 87 -1.93 6.30 0.33
CA ILE A 87 -1.27 6.25 -0.98
C ILE A 87 -2.25 6.79 -2.02
N ARG A 88 -1.96 7.97 -2.59
CA ARG A 88 -2.85 8.64 -3.55
C ARG A 88 -2.45 8.42 -5.01
N ASP A 89 -1.15 8.27 -5.26
CA ASP A 89 -0.58 8.26 -6.62
C ASP A 89 -0.08 6.87 -7.01
N PHE A 90 -0.87 5.84 -6.70
CA PHE A 90 -0.50 4.48 -7.07
C PHE A 90 -0.77 4.22 -8.53
N LEU A 91 0.29 4.05 -9.32
CA LEU A 91 0.23 3.84 -10.75
C LEU A 91 1.29 2.83 -11.19
N ILE A 92 0.87 1.78 -11.88
CA ILE A 92 1.76 0.84 -12.56
C ILE A 92 1.55 0.99 -14.06
N THR A 93 2.61 1.33 -14.79
CA THR A 93 2.54 1.43 -16.25
C THR A 93 3.33 0.29 -16.90
N HIS A 94 2.71 -0.39 -17.85
CA HIS A 94 3.32 -1.47 -18.62
C HIS A 94 2.90 -1.41 -20.08
N THR A 95 3.77 -1.86 -20.98
CA THR A 95 3.49 -1.92 -22.42
C THR A 95 3.47 -3.35 -22.91
N PHE A 96 2.30 -3.84 -23.27
CA PHE A 96 2.13 -5.13 -23.95
C PHE A 96 2.45 -4.98 -25.43
N LYS A 97 3.40 -5.75 -25.95
CA LYS A 97 3.74 -5.73 -27.39
C LYS A 97 2.67 -6.40 -28.25
N LYS A 98 2.05 -7.44 -27.72
CA LYS A 98 0.91 -8.20 -28.25
C LYS A 98 0.14 -8.82 -27.08
N GLN A 99 -0.77 -9.73 -27.39
CA GLN A 99 -1.42 -10.58 -26.38
C GLN A 99 -0.40 -11.13 -25.40
N GLY A 100 -0.69 -11.03 -24.12
CA GLY A 100 0.22 -11.46 -23.06
C GLY A 100 -0.37 -11.33 -21.67
N LYS A 101 0.32 -11.96 -20.73
CA LYS A 101 0.02 -11.92 -19.32
C LYS A 101 1.24 -11.44 -18.55
N GLU A 102 1.05 -10.45 -17.68
CA GLU A 102 2.09 -9.91 -16.81
C GLU A 102 1.62 -9.90 -15.36
N SER A 103 2.55 -10.08 -14.45
CA SER A 103 2.30 -10.06 -13.02
C SER A 103 3.09 -8.96 -12.36
N PHE A 104 2.40 -8.10 -11.63
CA PHE A 104 2.97 -7.01 -10.86
C PHE A 104 2.82 -7.31 -9.37
N SER A 105 3.78 -6.87 -8.57
CA SER A 105 3.68 -6.97 -7.13
C SER A 105 4.09 -5.66 -6.48
N TYR A 106 3.39 -5.29 -5.41
CA TYR A 106 3.70 -4.15 -4.59
C TYR A 106 3.55 -4.50 -3.11
N GLU A 107 4.14 -3.69 -2.25
CA GLU A 107 4.16 -3.95 -0.82
C GLU A 107 3.38 -2.86 -0.08
N LEU A 108 2.57 -3.27 0.89
CA LEU A 108 1.82 -2.40 1.77
C LEU A 108 2.19 -2.67 3.22
N THR A 109 2.45 -1.60 3.98
CA THR A 109 2.78 -1.68 5.40
C THR A 109 1.67 -1.00 6.20
N PRO A 110 0.70 -1.76 6.75
CA PRO A 110 -0.35 -1.19 7.58
C PRO A 110 0.23 -0.67 8.90
N THR A 111 -0.26 0.49 9.35
CA THR A 111 0.15 1.14 10.60
C THR A 111 -0.85 0.95 11.74
N SER A 112 -2.07 0.56 11.43
CA SER A 112 -3.14 0.33 12.39
C SER A 112 -3.82 -1.02 12.17
N ARG A 113 -4.43 -1.55 13.22
CA ARG A 113 -5.25 -2.77 13.13
C ARG A 113 -6.65 -2.43 12.64
N GLY A 114 -7.31 -3.39 12.03
CA GLY A 114 -8.68 -3.22 11.55
C GLY A 114 -8.91 -3.91 10.21
N GLU A 115 -10.02 -3.59 9.58
CA GLU A 115 -10.39 -4.09 8.27
C GLU A 115 -9.99 -3.06 7.20
N TYR A 116 -9.30 -3.54 6.17
CA TYR A 116 -8.82 -2.76 5.06
C TYR A 116 -9.58 -3.16 3.81
N HIS A 117 -10.36 -2.22 3.26
CA HIS A 117 -11.23 -2.44 2.13
C HIS A 117 -10.56 -1.94 0.85
N PHE A 118 -10.24 -2.86 -0.03
CA PHE A 118 -9.78 -2.54 -1.38
C PHE A 118 -10.99 -2.27 -2.27
N GLY A 119 -10.87 -1.27 -3.14
CA GLY A 119 -11.87 -0.96 -4.15
C GLY A 119 -11.65 -1.72 -5.46
N ASN A 120 -11.94 -1.04 -6.56
CA ASN A 120 -11.82 -1.58 -7.91
C ASN A 120 -10.39 -1.44 -8.45
N ILE A 121 -10.13 -2.15 -9.56
CA ILE A 121 -8.92 -1.94 -10.35
C ILE A 121 -9.31 -1.12 -11.57
N ASN A 122 -8.75 0.08 -11.69
CA ASN A 122 -8.95 0.96 -12.85
C ASN A 122 -7.78 0.81 -13.81
N ILE A 123 -8.08 0.56 -15.07
CA ILE A 123 -7.07 0.38 -16.11
C ILE A 123 -7.32 1.39 -17.22
N LEU A 124 -6.30 2.20 -17.52
CA LEU A 124 -6.29 3.10 -18.68
C LEU A 124 -5.45 2.45 -19.77
N VAL A 125 -6.05 2.24 -20.93
CA VAL A 125 -5.43 1.61 -22.08
C VAL A 125 -5.23 2.65 -23.18
N HIS A 126 -4.01 2.75 -23.66
CA HIS A 126 -3.63 3.60 -24.79
C HIS A 126 -3.10 2.74 -25.93
N SER A 127 -3.51 3.04 -27.14
CA SER A 127 -2.91 2.43 -28.33
C SER A 127 -1.53 3.04 -28.61
N ARG A 128 -0.84 2.50 -29.60
CA ARG A 128 0.42 3.07 -30.09
C ARG A 128 0.24 4.46 -30.71
N ILE A 129 -0.95 4.76 -31.25
CA ILE A 129 -1.27 6.07 -31.84
C ILE A 129 -1.43 7.10 -30.73
N GLY A 130 -2.14 6.74 -29.65
CA GLY A 130 -2.23 7.53 -28.41
C GLY A 130 -3.20 8.72 -28.46
N PHE A 131 -4.09 8.82 -29.46
CA PHE A 131 -5.09 9.88 -29.52
C PHE A 131 -6.27 9.62 -28.61
N VAL A 132 -6.58 8.34 -28.36
CA VAL A 132 -7.72 7.91 -27.53
C VAL A 132 -7.21 7.04 -26.40
N SER A 133 -7.84 7.18 -25.23
CA SER A 133 -7.66 6.27 -24.09
C SER A 133 -8.98 5.59 -23.74
N ARG A 134 -8.89 4.31 -23.39
CA ARG A 134 -10.04 3.54 -22.92
C ARG A 134 -9.86 3.24 -21.42
N LYS A 135 -10.84 3.64 -20.61
CA LYS A 135 -10.90 3.25 -19.21
C LYS A 135 -11.67 1.93 -19.07
N VAL A 136 -11.07 0.95 -18.40
CA VAL A 136 -11.70 -0.32 -18.01
C VAL A 136 -11.70 -0.38 -16.49
N VAL A 137 -12.86 -0.63 -15.90
CA VAL A 137 -13.01 -0.78 -14.45
C VAL A 137 -13.32 -2.24 -14.16
N ILE A 138 -12.46 -2.87 -13.36
CA ILE A 138 -12.64 -4.25 -12.92
C ILE A 138 -13.13 -4.24 -11.49
N HIS A 139 -14.37 -4.70 -11.30
CA HIS A 139 -14.99 -4.80 -10.00
C HIS A 139 -14.40 -5.99 -9.24
N GLN A 140 -13.49 -5.71 -8.32
CA GLN A 140 -12.90 -6.71 -7.44
C GLN A 140 -12.71 -6.12 -6.04
N PRO A 141 -13.79 -5.74 -5.34
CA PRO A 141 -13.69 -5.32 -3.95
C PRO A 141 -13.21 -6.50 -3.11
N ASP A 142 -12.31 -6.23 -2.17
CA ASP A 142 -11.76 -7.23 -1.27
C ASP A 142 -11.54 -6.62 0.12
N MET A 143 -11.68 -7.42 1.18
CA MET A 143 -11.47 -6.99 2.55
C MET A 143 -10.39 -7.84 3.19
N VAL A 144 -9.35 -7.19 3.68
CA VAL A 144 -8.22 -7.85 4.32
C VAL A 144 -8.09 -7.36 5.76
N PRO A 145 -8.25 -8.25 6.75
CA PRO A 145 -8.05 -7.91 8.15
C PRO A 145 -6.56 -7.79 8.49
N VAL A 146 -6.22 -6.80 9.31
CA VAL A 146 -4.86 -6.53 9.80
C VAL A 146 -4.70 -7.01 11.23
N TYR A 147 -3.80 -7.97 11.44
CA TYR A 147 -3.46 -8.54 12.73
C TYR A 147 -2.12 -8.01 13.27
N PRO A 148 -1.86 -8.15 14.59
CA PRO A 148 -0.55 -7.84 15.15
C PRO A 148 0.58 -8.58 14.44
N SER A 149 1.75 -7.93 14.31
CA SER A 149 2.92 -8.54 13.71
C SER A 149 3.38 -9.77 14.50
N PHE A 150 3.33 -10.92 13.86
CA PHE A 150 3.88 -12.16 14.42
C PHE A 150 5.41 -12.11 14.51
N ILE A 151 6.06 -11.44 13.57
CA ILE A 151 7.53 -11.30 13.52
C ILE A 151 8.00 -10.45 14.69
N GLN A 152 7.35 -9.31 14.95
CA GLN A 152 7.67 -8.46 16.08
C GLN A 152 7.39 -9.18 17.41
N MET A 153 6.27 -9.88 17.51
CA MET A 153 5.93 -10.65 18.72
C MET A 153 7.00 -11.71 19.04
N ARG A 154 7.47 -12.46 18.04
CA ARG A 154 8.57 -13.43 18.19
C ARG A 154 9.88 -12.78 18.60
N LYS A 155 10.18 -11.61 18.04
CA LYS A 155 11.36 -10.83 18.41
C LYS A 155 11.31 -10.40 19.88
N PHE A 156 10.17 -9.88 20.34
CA PHE A 156 9.98 -9.51 21.75
C PHE A 156 10.02 -10.72 22.68
N GLU A 157 9.47 -11.86 22.26
CA GLU A 157 9.53 -13.11 23.02
C GLU A 157 10.98 -13.59 23.20
N MET A 158 11.78 -13.59 22.13
CA MET A 158 13.20 -13.90 22.22
C MET A 158 13.98 -12.94 23.12
N TYR A 159 13.69 -11.64 23.07
CA TYR A 159 14.31 -10.66 23.95
C TYR A 159 13.88 -10.87 25.41
N ALA A 160 12.64 -11.22 25.65
CA ALA A 160 12.14 -11.55 26.99
C ALA A 160 12.86 -12.78 27.60
N MET A 161 13.05 -13.81 26.78
CA MET A 161 13.78 -15.02 27.19
C MET A 161 15.29 -14.78 27.39
N SER A 162 15.90 -13.88 26.62
CA SER A 162 17.31 -13.57 26.72
C SER A 162 17.69 -12.56 27.81
N ASN A 163 16.74 -12.12 28.63
CA ASN A 163 16.91 -11.08 29.66
C ASN A 163 17.42 -9.71 29.13
N ARG A 164 17.38 -9.48 27.82
CA ARG A 164 17.83 -8.25 27.13
C ARG A 164 16.73 -7.22 26.90
N LEU A 165 15.66 -7.26 27.69
CA LEU A 165 14.56 -6.28 27.62
C LEU A 165 15.04 -4.84 27.91
N THR A 166 16.14 -4.70 28.63
CA THR A 166 16.77 -3.40 28.92
C THR A 166 17.34 -2.73 27.68
N ASP A 167 17.76 -3.50 26.67
CA ASP A 167 18.34 -2.96 25.43
C ASP A 167 17.30 -2.32 24.50
N ILE A 168 16.01 -2.60 24.74
CA ILE A 168 14.86 -2.08 23.96
C ILE A 168 14.20 -0.90 24.69
N GLY A 169 14.77 -0.41 25.80
CA GLY A 169 14.20 0.69 26.58
C GLY A 169 13.01 0.31 27.47
N VAL A 170 12.69 -0.97 27.61
CA VAL A 170 11.71 -1.45 28.55
C VAL A 170 12.33 -1.44 29.95
N LYS A 171 11.97 -0.47 30.80
CA LYS A 171 12.40 -0.39 32.20
C LYS A 171 12.02 -1.68 32.91
N LYS A 172 13.01 -2.39 33.45
CA LYS A 172 12.76 -3.52 34.35
C LYS A 172 12.10 -2.94 35.62
N ILE A 173 10.79 -3.12 35.74
CA ILE A 173 10.11 -2.77 37.00
C ILE A 173 10.58 -3.78 38.03
N ARG A 174 11.47 -3.36 38.96
CA ARG A 174 11.74 -4.15 40.16
C ARG A 174 10.42 -4.34 40.89
N ARG A 175 9.91 -5.56 40.86
CA ARG A 175 8.86 -5.92 41.82
C ARG A 175 9.52 -5.90 43.18
N LEU A 176 9.11 -4.98 44.02
CA LEU A 176 9.37 -5.04 45.47
C LEU A 176 8.72 -6.34 45.99
N GLY A 177 9.47 -7.43 45.89
CA GLY A 177 9.14 -8.70 46.50
C GLY A 177 9.98 -8.85 47.74
N HIS A 178 9.55 -9.65 48.68
CA HIS A 178 10.29 -10.03 49.89
C HIS A 178 11.59 -10.77 49.50
N THR A 179 12.55 -10.04 48.89
CA THR A 179 13.94 -10.53 48.76
C THR A 179 14.62 -10.24 50.10
N MET A 180 15.40 -11.21 50.60
CA MET A 180 16.19 -11.06 51.79
C MET A 180 17.34 -10.04 51.66
N GLU A 181 17.35 -9.21 50.64
CA GLU A 181 18.29 -8.09 50.47
C GLU A 181 17.74 -6.84 51.14
N PHE A 182 18.58 -6.23 51.97
CA PHE A 182 18.26 -4.96 52.63
C PHE A 182 18.19 -3.85 51.60
N ASP A 183 16.96 -3.40 51.25
CA ASP A 183 16.77 -2.24 50.38
C ASP A 183 16.92 -0.91 51.12
N GLN A 184 16.37 -0.80 52.32
CA GLN A 184 16.54 0.34 53.25
C GLN A 184 15.98 0.02 54.64
N ILE A 185 16.49 0.72 55.64
CA ILE A 185 15.96 0.73 57.00
C ILE A 185 15.15 2.01 57.14
N LYS A 186 13.86 1.89 57.43
CA LYS A 186 12.98 3.02 57.73
C LYS A 186 12.22 2.75 59.03
N GLU A 187 11.72 3.80 59.66
CA GLU A 187 10.85 3.67 60.81
C GLU A 187 9.50 3.07 60.38
N TYR A 188 8.94 2.24 61.27
CA TYR A 188 7.64 1.62 61.05
C TYR A 188 6.52 2.66 61.02
N VAL A 189 5.71 2.65 59.98
CA VAL A 189 4.51 3.49 59.88
C VAL A 189 3.27 2.58 59.87
N ARG A 190 2.19 3.02 60.51
CA ARG A 190 0.94 2.26 60.61
C ARG A 190 0.40 1.95 59.21
N GLY A 191 0.42 0.67 58.82
CA GLY A 191 0.07 0.17 57.51
C GLY A 191 1.20 -0.60 56.79
N ASP A 192 2.44 -0.56 57.32
CA ASP A 192 3.51 -1.42 56.88
C ASP A 192 3.31 -2.87 57.34
N ASP A 193 3.89 -3.84 56.57
CA ASP A 193 3.79 -5.25 56.91
C ASP A 193 4.55 -5.55 58.20
N ILE A 194 3.84 -6.02 59.23
CA ILE A 194 4.37 -6.38 60.55
C ILE A 194 5.49 -7.41 60.49
N ARG A 195 5.49 -8.24 59.43
CA ARG A 195 6.50 -9.28 59.20
C ARG A 195 7.88 -8.72 58.83
N SER A 196 7.93 -7.47 58.36
CA SER A 196 9.17 -6.78 57.99
C SER A 196 9.86 -6.10 59.16
N ILE A 197 9.26 -6.06 60.34
CA ILE A 197 9.81 -5.42 61.53
C ILE A 197 10.99 -6.22 62.08
N ASN A 198 12.15 -5.57 62.22
CA ASN A 198 13.30 -6.15 62.88
C ASN A 198 13.22 -5.93 64.39
N TRP A 199 12.48 -6.77 65.07
CA TRP A 199 12.24 -6.72 66.52
C TRP A 199 13.53 -6.68 67.36
N LYS A 200 14.62 -7.28 66.89
CA LYS A 200 15.92 -7.27 67.55
C LYS A 200 16.60 -5.90 67.51
N ALA A 201 16.41 -5.17 66.41
CA ALA A 201 16.94 -3.80 66.31
C ALA A 201 16.09 -2.84 67.12
N THR A 202 14.74 -2.94 67.10
CA THR A 202 13.82 -2.15 67.85
C THR A 202 14.06 -2.31 69.36
N ALA A 203 14.29 -3.53 69.85
CA ALA A 203 14.60 -3.76 71.26
C ALA A 203 15.93 -3.14 71.74
N ARG A 204 16.88 -2.89 70.82
CA ARG A 204 18.16 -2.23 71.12
C ARG A 204 18.08 -0.72 71.14
N SER A 205 17.16 -0.13 70.35
CA SER A 205 17.00 1.33 70.24
C SER A 205 16.14 1.94 71.37
N GLN A 206 15.53 1.13 72.28
CA GLN A 206 14.65 1.54 73.36
C GLN A 206 13.47 2.43 72.89
N GLN A 207 13.02 2.35 71.68
CA GLN A 207 11.82 3.01 71.13
C GLN A 207 10.69 2.02 70.91
#